data_113d46b419326efc9420388e4c78d232
#
_entry.id   113d46b419326efc9420388e4c78d232
#
_cell.length_a   1.000
_cell.length_b   1.000
_cell.length_c   1.000
_cell.angle_alpha   90.00
_cell.angle_beta   90.00
_cell.angle_gamma   90.00
#
_symmetry.space_group_name_H-M   'P 1'
#
loop_
_entity.id
_entity.type
_entity.pdbx_description
1 polymer ?
#
loop_
_entity_poly.entity_id
_entity_poly.type
_entity_poly.pdbx_seq_one_letter_code
_entity_poly.pdbx_strand_id
1 'polypeptide(L)'
;REGKIFEQEYEIGVPKYAVREAGTSQKTGTRVHFWPDATIFQEMVYKREILESRLRELSYLNKKISITINDLREKDENGNVYSKNFYSEGGIVEFVQMLDKSGNRNPIIAQPLYVEGLDETSNVMVEVALTYNDDFKENIFSYVNNINTIEGGTHVTGFRTALTRVFKSYGDKEGLFEKAKDRKS
;
A
#
# COMPACT_ATOMS: atom_id res chain seq x y z
N ARG A 1 0.77 17.24 -21.00
CA ARG A 1 -0.16 18.09 -20.29
C ARG A 1 -0.62 19.19 -21.22
N GLU A 2 -1.94 19.50 -21.27
CA GLU A 2 -2.49 20.57 -22.11
C GLU A 2 -2.15 20.47 -23.59
N GLY A 3 -2.11 19.26 -24.13
CA GLY A 3 -1.78 19.02 -25.53
C GLY A 3 -0.30 19.12 -25.88
N LYS A 4 0.57 19.36 -24.89
CA LYS A 4 2.01 19.54 -25.07
C LYS A 4 2.81 18.47 -24.35
N ILE A 5 4.00 18.18 -24.87
CA ILE A 5 5.04 17.37 -24.23
C ILE A 5 6.07 18.32 -23.67
N PHE A 6 6.36 18.16 -22.40
CA PHE A 6 7.47 18.85 -21.71
C PHE A 6 8.52 17.84 -21.33
N GLU A 7 9.78 18.19 -21.45
CA GLU A 7 10.89 17.34 -21.02
C GLU A 7 11.92 18.13 -20.21
N GLN A 8 12.61 17.40 -19.35
CA GLN A 8 13.76 17.89 -18.59
C GLN A 8 14.68 16.73 -18.30
N GLU A 9 16.00 16.95 -18.37
CA GLU A 9 17.02 15.98 -18.02
C GLU A 9 17.83 16.45 -16.83
N TYR A 10 18.30 15.47 -16.05
CA TYR A 10 19.12 15.68 -14.88
C TYR A 10 20.38 14.82 -14.95
N GLU A 11 21.46 15.32 -14.37
CA GLU A 11 22.67 14.56 -14.14
C GLU A 11 23.13 14.81 -12.71
N ILE A 12 23.25 13.74 -11.92
CA ILE A 12 23.59 13.79 -10.49
C ILE A 12 22.70 14.80 -9.72
N GLY A 13 21.38 14.78 -10.03
CA GLY A 13 20.40 15.65 -9.39
C GLY A 13 20.36 17.10 -9.90
N VAL A 14 21.27 17.49 -10.80
CA VAL A 14 21.34 18.85 -11.36
C VAL A 14 20.63 18.88 -12.72
N PRO A 15 19.67 19.80 -12.96
CA PRO A 15 19.04 19.92 -14.27
C PRO A 15 20.05 20.37 -15.33
N LYS A 16 20.12 19.66 -16.47
CA LYS A 16 20.97 20.02 -17.62
C LYS A 16 20.47 21.27 -18.35
N TYR A 17 19.18 21.50 -18.29
CA TYR A 17 18.49 22.64 -18.93
C TYR A 17 17.17 22.90 -18.22
N ALA A 18 16.60 24.08 -18.44
CA ALA A 18 15.24 24.40 -17.97
C ALA A 18 14.18 23.52 -18.68
N VAL A 19 13.02 23.30 -18.06
CA VAL A 19 11.91 22.59 -18.70
C VAL A 19 11.63 23.20 -20.08
N ARG A 20 11.58 22.36 -21.11
CA ARG A 20 11.34 22.77 -22.48
C ARG A 20 10.16 22.03 -23.11
N GLU A 21 9.49 22.69 -24.04
CA GLU A 21 8.48 22.06 -24.89
C GLU A 21 9.17 21.21 -25.95
N ALA A 22 8.81 19.90 -26.02
CA ALA A 22 9.43 18.92 -26.90
C ALA A 22 8.48 18.39 -27.98
N GLY A 23 7.23 18.86 -28.01
CA GLY A 23 6.24 18.46 -29.01
C GLY A 23 4.81 18.50 -28.51
N THR A 24 3.91 17.84 -29.23
CA THR A 24 2.48 17.77 -28.92
C THR A 24 2.05 16.32 -28.56
N SER A 25 1.00 16.18 -27.74
CA SER A 25 0.44 14.88 -27.39
C SER A 25 -1.06 14.96 -27.18
N GLN A 26 -1.78 13.98 -27.69
CA GLN A 26 -3.21 13.77 -27.41
C GLN A 26 -3.45 13.02 -26.09
N LYS A 27 -2.37 12.53 -25.46
CA LYS A 27 -2.43 11.76 -24.21
C LYS A 27 -1.85 12.59 -23.07
N THR A 28 -2.35 12.36 -21.87
CA THR A 28 -1.79 12.88 -20.62
C THR A 28 -1.04 11.77 -19.88
N GLY A 29 0.01 12.14 -19.18
CA GLY A 29 0.80 11.19 -18.41
C GLY A 29 2.19 11.71 -18.11
N THR A 30 2.96 10.94 -17.34
CA THR A 30 4.35 11.22 -17.00
C THR A 30 5.21 10.02 -17.37
N ARG A 31 6.35 10.26 -17.99
CA ARG A 31 7.37 9.24 -18.23
C ARG A 31 8.63 9.64 -17.47
N VAL A 32 9.11 8.73 -16.63
CA VAL A 32 10.38 8.87 -15.91
C VAL A 32 11.32 7.79 -16.42
N HIS A 33 12.55 8.18 -16.79
CA HIS A 33 13.61 7.27 -17.17
C HIS A 33 14.87 7.65 -16.38
N PHE A 34 15.51 6.67 -15.75
CA PHE A 34 16.68 6.94 -14.93
C PHE A 34 17.65 5.76 -14.94
N TRP A 35 18.91 6.05 -14.67
CA TRP A 35 19.95 5.09 -14.35
C TRP A 35 20.42 5.34 -12.92
N PRO A 36 20.50 4.29 -12.08
CA PRO A 36 21.11 4.44 -10.76
C PRO A 36 22.57 4.84 -10.87
N ASP A 37 23.02 5.71 -9.99
CA ASP A 37 24.42 6.12 -9.93
C ASP A 37 25.23 5.10 -9.12
N ALA A 38 26.24 4.46 -9.76
CA ALA A 38 27.10 3.46 -9.13
C ALA A 38 27.99 4.03 -8.01
N THR A 39 28.15 5.35 -7.93
CA THR A 39 28.88 5.99 -6.83
C THR A 39 28.04 6.09 -5.55
N ILE A 40 26.71 6.00 -5.68
CA ILE A 40 25.75 6.09 -4.58
C ILE A 40 25.18 4.71 -4.23
N PHE A 41 24.81 3.93 -5.24
CA PHE A 41 24.18 2.63 -5.06
C PHE A 41 25.19 1.49 -5.25
N GLN A 42 25.34 0.65 -4.24
CA GLN A 42 26.22 -0.54 -4.32
C GLN A 42 25.62 -1.63 -5.20
N GLU A 43 24.30 -1.80 -5.14
CA GLU A 43 23.54 -2.77 -5.96
C GLU A 43 22.88 -2.05 -7.14
N MET A 44 23.31 -2.41 -8.35
CA MET A 44 22.81 -1.81 -9.60
C MET A 44 21.80 -2.71 -10.30
N VAL A 45 21.64 -3.95 -9.83
CA VAL A 45 20.73 -4.93 -10.44
C VAL A 45 19.42 -4.96 -9.64
N TYR A 46 18.34 -4.55 -10.29
CA TYR A 46 17.01 -4.62 -9.70
C TYR A 46 16.56 -6.07 -9.54
N LYS A 47 16.13 -6.43 -8.31
CA LYS A 47 15.52 -7.72 -8.01
C LYS A 47 14.03 -7.64 -8.30
N ARG A 48 13.57 -8.40 -9.29
CA ARG A 48 12.17 -8.37 -9.76
C ARG A 48 11.19 -8.67 -8.63
N GLU A 49 11.50 -9.65 -7.78
CA GLU A 49 10.62 -10.08 -6.68
C GLU A 49 10.37 -8.93 -5.66
N ILE A 50 11.37 -8.11 -5.40
CA ILE A 50 11.25 -6.95 -4.50
C ILE A 50 10.34 -5.90 -5.14
N LEU A 51 10.53 -5.62 -6.43
CA LEU A 51 9.68 -4.69 -7.17
C LEU A 51 8.24 -5.19 -7.23
N GLU A 52 8.02 -6.46 -7.55
CA GLU A 52 6.69 -7.05 -7.61
C GLU A 52 5.96 -6.99 -6.25
N SER A 53 6.68 -7.29 -5.17
CA SER A 53 6.11 -7.20 -3.82
C SER A 53 5.62 -5.78 -3.53
N ARG A 54 6.42 -4.78 -3.85
CA ARG A 54 6.08 -3.37 -3.65
C ARG A 54 4.95 -2.90 -4.58
N LEU A 55 4.97 -3.30 -5.86
CA LEU A 55 3.92 -2.93 -6.81
C LEU A 55 2.58 -3.57 -6.46
N ARG A 56 2.59 -4.80 -5.96
CA ARG A 56 1.40 -5.48 -5.43
C ARG A 56 0.84 -4.73 -4.23
N GLU A 57 1.67 -4.37 -3.26
CA GLU A 57 1.28 -3.57 -2.11
C GLU A 57 0.66 -2.23 -2.54
N LEU A 58 1.30 -1.51 -3.45
CA LEU A 58 0.79 -0.26 -4.00
C LEU A 58 -0.55 -0.41 -4.70
N SER A 59 -0.82 -1.54 -5.36
CA SER A 59 -2.11 -1.78 -6.00
C SER A 59 -3.25 -1.96 -4.98
N TYR A 60 -2.95 -2.48 -3.78
CA TYR A 60 -3.92 -2.54 -2.68
C TYR A 60 -4.12 -1.19 -2.00
N LEU A 61 -3.07 -0.40 -1.86
CA LEU A 61 -3.16 0.93 -1.26
C LEU A 61 -3.86 1.96 -2.17
N ASN A 62 -3.91 1.68 -3.48
CA ASN A 62 -4.52 2.58 -4.47
C ASN A 62 -5.56 1.81 -5.29
N LYS A 63 -6.78 1.71 -4.77
CA LYS A 63 -7.89 1.02 -5.44
C LYS A 63 -8.04 1.45 -6.90
N LYS A 64 -8.29 0.48 -7.79
CA LYS A 64 -8.58 0.70 -9.22
C LYS A 64 -7.43 1.28 -10.04
N ILE A 65 -6.22 1.34 -9.49
CA ILE A 65 -5.01 1.65 -10.27
C ILE A 65 -4.42 0.35 -10.79
N SER A 66 -4.16 0.32 -12.10
CA SER A 66 -3.48 -0.79 -12.77
C SER A 66 -1.99 -0.49 -12.87
N ILE A 67 -1.16 -1.36 -12.31
CA ILE A 67 0.31 -1.22 -12.29
C ILE A 67 0.91 -2.41 -13.00
N THR A 68 1.68 -2.17 -14.07
CA THR A 68 2.32 -3.25 -14.84
C THR A 68 3.83 -3.14 -14.74
N ILE A 69 4.49 -4.26 -14.42
CA ILE A 69 5.94 -4.41 -14.56
C ILE A 69 6.25 -5.20 -15.82
N ASN A 70 7.19 -4.70 -16.62
CA ASN A 70 7.77 -5.41 -17.76
C ASN A 70 9.27 -5.53 -17.51
N ASP A 71 9.77 -6.75 -17.36
CA ASP A 71 11.20 -7.02 -17.23
C ASP A 71 11.76 -7.39 -18.61
N LEU A 72 12.52 -6.48 -19.19
CA LEU A 72 13.06 -6.64 -20.55
C LEU A 72 14.41 -7.38 -20.57
N ARG A 73 14.96 -7.76 -19.41
CA ARG A 73 16.28 -8.38 -19.30
C ARG A 73 16.30 -9.81 -19.79
N GLU A 74 15.20 -10.52 -19.59
CA GLU A 74 15.05 -11.92 -19.96
C GLU A 74 13.83 -12.11 -20.89
N LYS A 75 13.96 -13.01 -21.83
CA LYS A 75 12.87 -13.43 -22.71
C LYS A 75 12.62 -14.92 -22.51
N ASP A 76 11.36 -15.33 -22.61
CA ASP A 76 10.99 -16.74 -22.64
C ASP A 76 11.41 -17.41 -23.97
N GLU A 77 11.17 -18.71 -24.08
CA GLU A 77 11.46 -19.52 -25.29
C GLU A 77 10.72 -19.01 -26.54
N ASN A 78 9.63 -18.27 -26.37
CA ASN A 78 8.84 -17.68 -27.46
C ASN A 78 9.25 -16.23 -27.77
N GLY A 79 10.27 -15.69 -27.09
CA GLY A 79 10.75 -14.34 -27.28
C GLY A 79 9.95 -13.27 -26.53
N ASN A 80 8.98 -13.65 -25.69
CA ASN A 80 8.19 -12.71 -24.91
C ASN A 80 8.97 -12.24 -23.68
N VAL A 81 8.82 -10.97 -23.34
CA VAL A 81 9.36 -10.39 -22.12
C VAL A 81 8.44 -10.72 -20.93
N TYR A 82 9.02 -10.81 -19.75
CA TYR A 82 8.22 -10.97 -18.54
C TYR A 82 7.33 -9.74 -18.33
N SER A 83 6.02 -9.98 -18.20
CA SER A 83 5.03 -8.95 -17.95
C SER A 83 4.04 -9.40 -16.88
N LYS A 84 3.79 -8.54 -15.90
CA LYS A 84 2.82 -8.82 -14.84
C LYS A 84 2.06 -7.57 -14.45
N ASN A 85 0.75 -7.70 -14.35
CA ASN A 85 -0.13 -6.63 -13.93
C ASN A 85 -0.59 -6.84 -12.48
N PHE A 86 -0.66 -5.77 -11.72
CA PHE A 86 -1.20 -5.69 -10.37
C PHE A 86 -2.38 -4.73 -10.37
N TYR A 87 -3.49 -5.19 -9.84
CA TYR A 87 -4.74 -4.45 -9.76
C TYR A 87 -5.55 -4.95 -8.58
N SER A 88 -6.17 -4.05 -7.84
CA SER A 88 -7.10 -4.36 -6.77
C SER A 88 -8.33 -3.46 -6.87
N GLU A 89 -9.50 -4.05 -6.80
CA GLU A 89 -10.76 -3.33 -6.74
C GLU A 89 -11.17 -3.05 -5.29
N GLY A 90 -10.96 -4.01 -4.40
CA GLY A 90 -11.30 -3.93 -2.97
C GLY A 90 -10.25 -3.23 -2.10
N GLY A 91 -9.06 -2.94 -2.64
CA GLY A 91 -8.04 -2.16 -1.94
C GLY A 91 -7.52 -2.85 -0.68
N ILE A 92 -7.47 -2.12 0.44
CA ILE A 92 -6.90 -2.64 1.70
C ILE A 92 -7.71 -3.80 2.31
N VAL A 93 -8.97 -3.98 1.93
CA VAL A 93 -9.76 -5.16 2.33
C VAL A 93 -9.20 -6.42 1.69
N GLU A 94 -8.91 -6.39 0.39
CA GLU A 94 -8.25 -7.50 -0.31
C GLU A 94 -6.82 -7.72 0.21
N PHE A 95 -6.15 -6.64 0.61
CA PHE A 95 -4.81 -6.72 1.19
C PHE A 95 -4.81 -7.55 2.48
N VAL A 96 -5.72 -7.26 3.41
CA VAL A 96 -5.85 -8.01 4.67
C VAL A 96 -6.16 -9.50 4.40
N GLN A 97 -7.06 -9.79 3.46
CA GLN A 97 -7.38 -11.16 3.06
C GLN A 97 -6.17 -11.88 2.44
N MET A 98 -5.39 -11.18 1.62
CA MET A 98 -4.16 -11.73 1.04
C MET A 98 -3.10 -12.02 2.12
N LEU A 99 -2.97 -11.14 3.11
CA LEU A 99 -2.04 -11.33 4.24
C LEU A 99 -2.42 -12.57 5.08
N ASP A 100 -3.70 -12.79 5.36
CA ASP A 100 -4.15 -14.00 6.07
C ASP A 100 -3.87 -15.26 5.24
N LYS A 101 -4.23 -15.22 3.96
CA LYS A 101 -3.99 -16.35 3.04
C LYS A 101 -2.50 -16.68 2.90
N SER A 102 -1.65 -15.66 2.76
CA SER A 102 -0.19 -15.86 2.64
C SER A 102 0.45 -16.35 3.94
N GLY A 103 -0.12 -15.99 5.08
CA GLY A 103 0.29 -16.46 6.41
C GLY A 103 -0.33 -17.78 6.83
N ASN A 104 -1.14 -18.42 5.96
CA ASN A 104 -1.89 -19.64 6.25
C ASN A 104 -2.74 -19.55 7.52
N ARG A 105 -3.39 -18.39 7.73
CA ARG A 105 -4.25 -18.08 8.87
C ARG A 105 -5.71 -18.24 8.49
N ASN A 106 -6.52 -18.73 9.44
CA ASN A 106 -7.94 -18.89 9.23
C ASN A 106 -8.69 -17.69 9.82
N PRO A 107 -9.41 -16.91 9.01
CA PRO A 107 -10.19 -15.79 9.53
C PRO A 107 -11.33 -16.30 10.43
N ILE A 108 -11.51 -15.65 11.57
CA ILE A 108 -12.62 -15.93 12.51
C ILE A 108 -13.88 -15.20 12.06
N ILE A 109 -13.74 -14.05 11.40
CA ILE A 109 -14.85 -13.29 10.83
C ILE A 109 -14.89 -13.49 9.31
N ALA A 110 -16.09 -13.66 8.76
CA ALA A 110 -16.29 -14.00 7.34
C ALA A 110 -15.79 -12.89 6.38
N GLN A 111 -15.84 -11.64 6.81
CA GLN A 111 -15.43 -10.48 6.03
C GLN A 111 -14.60 -9.55 6.91
N PRO A 112 -13.49 -8.99 6.41
CA PRO A 112 -12.78 -7.94 7.11
C PRO A 112 -13.68 -6.74 7.40
N LEU A 113 -13.50 -6.14 8.56
CA LEU A 113 -14.14 -4.87 8.88
C LEU A 113 -13.41 -3.75 8.13
N TYR A 114 -14.17 -2.87 7.52
CA TYR A 114 -13.64 -1.72 6.78
C TYR A 114 -14.26 -0.43 7.31
N VAL A 115 -13.42 0.54 7.55
CA VAL A 115 -13.82 1.89 7.98
C VAL A 115 -13.01 2.91 7.21
N GLU A 116 -13.65 3.93 6.71
CA GLU A 116 -13.02 5.11 6.14
C GLU A 116 -13.63 6.38 6.72
N GLY A 117 -12.85 7.43 6.80
CA GLY A 117 -13.32 8.71 7.30
C GLY A 117 -12.38 9.84 6.93
N LEU A 118 -12.97 11.02 6.74
CA LEU A 118 -12.25 12.26 6.52
C LEU A 118 -12.35 13.12 7.78
N ASP A 119 -11.22 13.53 8.31
CA ASP A 119 -11.19 14.61 9.29
C ASP A 119 -11.20 15.95 8.54
N GLU A 120 -12.34 16.62 8.54
CA GLU A 120 -12.54 17.88 7.85
C GLU A 120 -11.65 19.01 8.39
N THR A 121 -11.22 18.93 9.65
CA THR A 121 -10.38 19.96 10.28
C THR A 121 -8.95 19.92 9.75
N SER A 122 -8.38 18.72 9.64
CA SER A 122 -7.00 18.52 9.18
C SER A 122 -6.93 18.13 7.69
N ASN A 123 -8.09 17.87 7.06
CA ASN A 123 -8.21 17.32 5.71
C ASN A 123 -7.42 16.01 5.52
N VAL A 124 -7.40 15.18 6.58
CA VAL A 124 -6.75 13.87 6.55
C VAL A 124 -7.78 12.77 6.33
N MET A 125 -7.60 11.99 5.26
CA MET A 125 -8.38 10.78 5.00
C MET A 125 -7.73 9.61 5.74
N VAL A 126 -8.55 8.81 6.42
CA VAL A 126 -8.14 7.60 7.13
C VAL A 126 -8.91 6.42 6.57
N GLU A 127 -8.22 5.36 6.21
CA GLU A 127 -8.79 4.06 5.85
C GLU A 127 -8.24 2.99 6.79
N VAL A 128 -9.09 2.09 7.25
CA VAL A 128 -8.73 0.96 8.10
C VAL A 128 -9.44 -0.29 7.59
N ALA A 129 -8.69 -1.37 7.39
CA ALA A 129 -9.25 -2.70 7.23
C ALA A 129 -8.67 -3.59 8.33
N LEU A 130 -9.49 -4.37 9.00
CA LEU A 130 -9.06 -5.29 10.03
C LEU A 130 -9.84 -6.60 9.98
N THR A 131 -9.16 -7.66 10.36
CA THR A 131 -9.76 -8.99 10.54
C THR A 131 -9.26 -9.63 11.82
N TYR A 132 -9.94 -10.66 12.27
CA TYR A 132 -9.50 -11.54 13.34
C TYR A 132 -9.28 -12.93 12.76
N ASN A 133 -8.18 -13.55 13.12
CA ASN A 133 -7.79 -14.89 12.71
C ASN A 133 -7.36 -15.74 13.92
N ASP A 134 -7.01 -16.98 13.66
CA ASP A 134 -6.59 -17.96 14.66
C ASP A 134 -5.11 -17.84 15.12
N ASP A 135 -4.37 -16.88 14.61
CA ASP A 135 -3.00 -16.60 15.06
C ASP A 135 -3.01 -15.77 16.36
N PHE A 136 -2.01 -16.00 17.21
CA PHE A 136 -1.81 -15.24 18.45
C PHE A 136 -1.00 -13.95 18.26
N LYS A 137 -0.50 -13.71 17.04
CA LYS A 137 0.32 -12.55 16.73
C LYS A 137 -0.52 -11.44 16.15
N GLU A 138 -0.33 -10.24 16.69
CA GLU A 138 -0.84 -9.02 16.07
C GLU A 138 0.04 -8.66 14.86
N ASN A 139 -0.59 -8.41 13.72
CA ASN A 139 0.06 -7.94 12.52
C ASN A 139 -0.56 -6.60 12.11
N ILE A 140 0.19 -5.52 12.24
CA ILE A 140 -0.24 -4.18 11.84
C ILE A 140 0.64 -3.69 10.71
N PHE A 141 0.00 -3.29 9.63
CA PHE A 141 0.63 -2.61 8.50
C PHE A 141 0.06 -1.19 8.45
N SER A 142 0.92 -0.20 8.57
CA SER A 142 0.51 1.20 8.60
C SER A 142 1.23 2.02 7.55
N TYR A 143 0.49 2.95 6.94
CA TYR A 143 0.96 3.73 5.81
C TYR A 143 0.56 5.20 5.97
N VAL A 144 1.43 6.08 5.52
CA VAL A 144 1.13 7.50 5.33
C VAL A 144 1.50 7.85 3.89
N ASN A 145 0.52 8.30 3.10
CA ASN A 145 0.72 8.59 1.67
C ASN A 145 1.43 7.45 0.93
N ASN A 146 0.97 6.22 1.13
CA ASN A 146 1.53 4.98 0.56
C ASN A 146 2.94 4.60 1.07
N ILE A 147 3.52 5.32 2.00
CA ILE A 147 4.82 5.00 2.61
C ILE A 147 4.57 4.15 3.86
N ASN A 148 5.17 2.95 3.89
CA ASN A 148 5.06 2.06 5.04
C ASN A 148 5.76 2.68 6.26
N THR A 149 5.03 2.85 7.36
CA THR A 149 5.54 3.36 8.62
C THR A 149 5.89 2.19 9.55
N ILE A 150 6.99 1.50 9.25
CA ILE A 150 7.40 0.25 9.92
C ILE A 150 7.52 0.43 11.45
N GLU A 151 8.02 1.56 11.90
CA GLU A 151 8.15 1.88 13.33
C GLU A 151 6.84 2.36 13.98
N GLY A 152 5.75 2.40 13.22
CA GLY A 152 4.46 2.93 13.66
C GLY A 152 4.44 4.46 13.65
N GLY A 153 3.74 5.05 14.63
CA GLY A 153 3.58 6.50 14.76
C GLY A 153 2.33 6.86 15.55
N THR A 154 2.06 8.16 15.69
CA THR A 154 0.90 8.68 16.42
C THR A 154 -0.45 8.21 15.85
N HIS A 155 -0.53 7.99 14.53
CA HIS A 155 -1.71 7.44 13.85
C HIS A 155 -2.02 6.01 14.31
N VAL A 156 -0.99 5.13 14.44
CA VAL A 156 -1.16 3.77 14.95
C VAL A 156 -1.58 3.77 16.42
N THR A 157 -0.93 4.60 17.24
CA THR A 157 -1.28 4.76 18.65
C THR A 157 -2.69 5.30 18.83
N GLY A 158 -3.09 6.28 18.03
CA GLY A 158 -4.44 6.84 18.00
C GLY A 158 -5.49 5.79 17.64
N PHE A 159 -5.24 5.00 16.59
CA PHE A 159 -6.11 3.90 16.21
C PHE A 159 -6.28 2.86 17.31
N ARG A 160 -5.19 2.37 17.91
CA ARG A 160 -5.23 1.40 19.04
C ARG A 160 -6.04 1.92 20.22
N THR A 161 -5.84 3.19 20.56
CA THR A 161 -6.59 3.84 21.65
C THR A 161 -8.08 3.93 21.32
N ALA A 162 -8.42 4.34 20.10
CA ALA A 162 -9.81 4.42 19.64
C ALA A 162 -10.48 3.04 19.65
N LEU A 163 -9.81 2.01 19.11
CA LEU A 163 -10.30 0.65 19.06
C LEU A 163 -10.58 0.11 20.47
N THR A 164 -9.63 0.27 21.40
CA THR A 164 -9.78 -0.14 22.79
C THR A 164 -10.97 0.55 23.45
N ARG A 165 -11.14 1.85 23.25
CA ARG A 165 -12.26 2.63 23.80
C ARG A 165 -13.60 2.16 23.27
N VAL A 166 -13.68 1.90 21.94
CA VAL A 166 -14.92 1.42 21.30
C VAL A 166 -15.31 0.05 21.82
N PHE A 167 -14.38 -0.90 21.89
CA PHE A 167 -14.67 -2.23 22.44
C PHE A 167 -15.06 -2.20 23.90
N LYS A 168 -14.38 -1.38 24.71
CA LYS A 168 -14.75 -1.23 26.11
C LYS A 168 -16.16 -0.67 26.25
N SER A 169 -16.48 0.41 25.55
CA SER A 169 -17.82 1.02 25.58
C SER A 169 -18.90 0.07 25.12
N TYR A 170 -18.65 -0.70 24.07
CA TYR A 170 -19.57 -1.72 23.60
C TYR A 170 -19.75 -2.84 24.63
N GLY A 171 -18.67 -3.37 25.19
CA GLY A 171 -18.70 -4.42 26.19
C GLY A 171 -19.44 -4.01 27.47
N ASP A 172 -19.25 -2.77 27.93
CA ASP A 172 -19.99 -2.22 29.08
C ASP A 172 -21.47 -2.12 28.76
N LYS A 173 -21.83 -1.58 27.58
CA LYS A 173 -23.20 -1.41 27.14
C LYS A 173 -23.97 -2.73 27.02
N GLU A 174 -23.32 -3.77 26.51
CA GLU A 174 -23.90 -5.11 26.30
C GLU A 174 -23.73 -6.02 27.53
N GLY A 175 -23.16 -5.54 28.63
CA GLY A 175 -22.96 -6.34 29.86
C GLY A 175 -22.03 -7.55 29.67
N LEU A 176 -21.11 -7.49 28.69
CA LEU A 176 -20.24 -8.62 28.35
C LEU A 176 -19.21 -8.92 29.43
N PHE A 177 -18.74 -7.88 30.12
CA PHE A 177 -17.72 -8.03 31.16
C PHE A 177 -18.27 -8.60 32.47
N GLU A 178 -19.54 -8.36 32.79
CA GLU A 178 -20.20 -8.99 33.94
C GLU A 178 -20.34 -10.50 33.72
N LYS A 179 -20.79 -10.91 32.53
CA LYS A 179 -20.89 -12.32 32.14
C LYS A 179 -19.54 -13.05 32.14
N ALA A 180 -18.44 -12.34 31.94
CA ALA A 180 -17.09 -12.91 31.94
C ALA A 180 -16.55 -13.09 33.38
N LYS A 181 -16.99 -12.28 34.37
CA LYS A 181 -16.62 -12.45 35.79
C LYS A 181 -17.25 -13.71 36.38
N ASP A 182 -18.50 -14.00 36.03
CA ASP A 182 -19.25 -15.17 36.55
C ASP A 182 -18.68 -16.52 36.04
N ARG A 183 -17.86 -16.54 34.98
CA ARG A 183 -17.20 -17.75 34.49
C ARG A 183 -15.87 -18.09 35.19
N LYS A 184 -15.39 -17.22 36.08
CA LYS A 184 -14.14 -17.41 36.86
C LYS A 184 -14.38 -17.75 38.32
N SER A 185 -15.64 -17.83 38.76
CA SER A 185 -16.08 -18.41 40.03
C SER A 185 -16.65 -19.80 39.78
#